data_e01255c67661d7cfdd0243c1d352b9e2
#
_entry.id   e01255c67661d7cfdd0243c1d352b9e2
#
_cell.length_a   1.000
_cell.length_b   1.000
_cell.length_c   1.000
_cell.angle_alpha   90.00
_cell.angle_beta   90.00
_cell.angle_gamma   90.00
#
_symmetry.space_group_name_H-M   'P 1'
#
loop_
_entity.id
_entity.type
_entity.pdbx_description
1 polymer ?
#
loop_
_entity_poly.entity_id
_entity_poly.type
_entity_poly.pdbx_seq_one_letter_code
_entity_poly.pdbx_strand_id
1 'polypeptide(L)'
;MALSCQLRTAGVVPRLGRVKGIAVLVVLLALVAASASEAKRQPVTVRVLTRNLYLGANLDSILQAKSFHEAFLAVEADWAQVQANDFPTRARAIASEIAQTRPDFVGFQELTLYRTQSPADLTVTPATTVALDYAAELRKALAARKLHYRFLGIGSGTDAELPSGDPPTMDIRLTLRDALLVRIDKKIKIRRVRTGMYPTTTPLFAGLVTAKRGWVLADATVGGRTFRVITTHLESFNDTSQVAQGQELAQGPAATTLPTILLGDLNSRADGTTTPTHANLLDAGFKDAWSQAHPNDVGLTCCHGDDLREVGGPFYSRIDYVLLRNGFRGVGAGIVGEAPGDRLGGLWPSDHAGVWARVRLN
;
A
#
# COMPACT_ATOMS: atom_id res chain seq x y z
N MET A 1 66.31 62.81 17.15
CA MET A 1 67.66 62.44 16.68
C MET A 1 67.56 61.78 15.36
N ALA A 2 68.10 62.42 14.36
CA ALA A 2 68.18 62.09 12.97
C ALA A 2 68.98 60.78 12.75
N LEU A 3 68.67 60.08 11.64
CA LEU A 3 69.60 59.96 10.52
C LEU A 3 68.92 59.23 9.33
N SER A 4 68.92 59.91 8.26
CA SER A 4 68.67 59.52 6.89
C SER A 4 69.73 58.56 6.34
N CYS A 5 69.38 57.69 5.42
CA CYS A 5 70.27 57.37 4.29
C CYS A 5 69.45 56.92 3.07
N GLN A 6 69.74 57.54 2.00
CA GLN A 6 69.24 57.36 0.63
C GLN A 6 70.00 56.26 -0.12
N LEU A 7 69.45 55.87 -1.24
CA LEU A 7 70.02 55.39 -2.52
C LEU A 7 69.84 53.88 -2.75
N ARG A 8 69.45 53.33 -3.90
CA ARG A 8 69.46 53.76 -5.30
C ARG A 8 68.59 52.79 -6.10
N THR A 9 68.04 53.27 -7.15
CA THR A 9 67.28 52.61 -8.23
C THR A 9 68.10 51.58 -9.00
N ALA A 10 67.52 50.45 -9.34
CA ALA A 10 67.82 49.69 -10.56
C ALA A 10 66.53 49.03 -11.08
N GLY A 11 66.12 49.50 -12.26
CA GLY A 11 64.97 48.96 -12.94
C GLY A 11 65.25 47.59 -13.58
N VAL A 12 64.33 46.68 -13.41
CA VAL A 12 64.28 45.46 -14.22
C VAL A 12 62.82 45.33 -14.71
N VAL A 13 62.67 45.45 -16.02
CA VAL A 13 61.42 45.19 -16.74
C VAL A 13 61.23 43.70 -16.86
N PRO A 14 60.14 43.09 -16.34
CA PRO A 14 59.84 41.70 -16.67
C PRO A 14 58.97 41.67 -17.95
N ARG A 15 59.43 40.92 -18.92
CA ARG A 15 58.69 40.53 -20.12
C ARG A 15 57.38 39.84 -19.76
N LEU A 16 56.27 40.36 -20.27
CA LEU A 16 54.98 39.67 -20.25
C LEU A 16 55.02 38.42 -21.15
N GLY A 17 55.12 37.24 -20.51
CA GLY A 17 55.01 35.96 -21.17
C GLY A 17 53.54 35.50 -21.25
N ARG A 18 53.17 35.06 -22.42
CA ARG A 18 51.90 34.46 -22.86
C ARG A 18 51.33 33.45 -21.83
N VAL A 19 50.28 33.85 -21.08
CA VAL A 19 49.42 32.90 -20.32
C VAL A 19 47.93 33.33 -20.38
N LYS A 20 47.43 33.86 -21.49
CA LYS A 20 46.00 34.26 -21.61
C LYS A 20 45.13 33.30 -22.39
N GLY A 21 45.69 32.20 -22.95
CA GLY A 21 44.89 31.28 -23.79
C GLY A 21 44.27 30.07 -23.09
N ILE A 22 44.91 29.60 -21.99
CA ILE A 22 44.50 28.31 -21.35
C ILE A 22 43.37 28.51 -20.32
N ALA A 23 43.36 29.65 -19.60
CA ALA A 23 42.34 29.90 -18.57
C ALA A 23 40.93 30.14 -19.15
N VAL A 24 40.83 30.76 -20.35
CA VAL A 24 39.54 31.01 -21.02
C VAL A 24 38.96 29.72 -21.58
N LEU A 25 39.78 28.79 -22.04
CA LEU A 25 39.31 27.50 -22.59
C LEU A 25 38.81 26.57 -21.48
N VAL A 26 39.42 26.58 -20.30
CA VAL A 26 38.98 25.77 -19.15
C VAL A 26 37.66 26.27 -18.56
N VAL A 27 37.45 27.61 -18.53
CA VAL A 27 36.18 28.20 -18.05
C VAL A 27 35.04 27.94 -19.04
N LEU A 28 35.30 28.00 -20.35
CA LEU A 28 34.31 27.67 -21.37
C LEU A 28 33.96 26.18 -21.38
N LEU A 29 34.91 25.28 -21.17
CA LEU A 29 34.63 23.85 -21.03
C LEU A 29 33.87 23.52 -19.73
N ALA A 30 34.14 24.23 -18.64
CA ALA A 30 33.39 24.07 -17.39
C ALA A 30 31.94 24.60 -17.49
N LEU A 31 31.71 25.68 -18.22
CA LEU A 31 30.36 26.22 -18.49
C LEU A 31 29.56 25.35 -19.46
N VAL A 32 30.19 24.70 -20.43
CA VAL A 32 29.54 23.74 -21.33
C VAL A 32 29.24 22.42 -20.58
N ALA A 33 30.12 22.00 -19.66
CA ALA A 33 29.84 20.82 -18.83
C ALA A 33 28.74 21.07 -17.78
N ALA A 34 28.63 22.29 -17.25
CA ALA A 34 27.56 22.67 -16.33
C ALA A 34 26.19 22.80 -17.05
N SER A 35 26.16 23.22 -18.32
CA SER A 35 24.93 23.28 -19.11
C SER A 35 24.48 21.90 -19.65
N ALA A 36 25.34 20.91 -19.70
CA ALA A 36 24.97 19.53 -20.13
C ALA A 36 24.29 18.71 -19.05
N SER A 37 24.18 19.19 -17.79
CA SER A 37 23.66 18.40 -16.67
C SER A 37 22.17 18.61 -16.36
N GLU A 38 21.49 19.52 -17.03
CA GLU A 38 20.03 19.68 -16.97
C GLU A 38 19.31 19.13 -18.23
N ALA A 39 19.69 17.96 -18.68
CA ALA A 39 18.78 17.21 -19.55
C ALA A 39 17.49 16.99 -18.75
N LYS A 40 16.41 17.74 -19.02
CA LYS A 40 15.10 17.61 -18.37
C LYS A 40 14.74 16.12 -18.40
N ARG A 41 14.85 15.46 -17.25
CA ARG A 41 14.48 14.05 -17.14
C ARG A 41 13.05 13.91 -17.59
N GLN A 42 12.78 13.00 -18.54
CA GLN A 42 11.44 12.79 -19.07
C GLN A 42 10.46 12.44 -17.94
N PRO A 43 9.27 13.01 -17.95
CA PRO A 43 8.26 12.67 -16.97
C PRO A 43 7.93 11.18 -17.00
N VAL A 44 7.76 10.58 -15.84
CA VAL A 44 7.37 9.18 -15.71
C VAL A 44 5.92 9.08 -15.26
N THR A 45 5.14 8.29 -15.99
CA THR A 45 3.75 7.98 -15.61
C THR A 45 3.66 6.54 -15.11
N VAL A 46 3.05 6.37 -13.95
CA VAL A 46 2.82 5.08 -13.30
C VAL A 46 1.31 4.94 -13.05
N ARG A 47 0.77 3.75 -13.27
CA ARG A 47 -0.59 3.37 -12.87
C ARG A 47 -0.52 2.51 -11.64
N VAL A 48 -1.39 2.76 -10.68
CA VAL A 48 -1.44 2.01 -9.42
C VAL A 48 -2.88 1.66 -9.08
N LEU A 49 -3.04 0.61 -8.28
CA LEU A 49 -4.34 0.17 -7.74
C LEU A 49 -4.12 -0.21 -6.28
N THR A 50 -4.98 0.25 -5.39
CA THR A 50 -5.16 -0.31 -4.05
C THR A 50 -6.46 -1.09 -3.99
N ARG A 51 -6.46 -2.24 -3.31
CA ARG A 51 -7.60 -3.14 -3.27
C ARG A 51 -7.63 -3.93 -1.97
N ASN A 52 -8.54 -3.58 -1.05
CA ASN A 52 -8.90 -4.46 0.05
C ASN A 52 -9.69 -5.66 -0.53
N LEU A 53 -9.34 -6.88 -0.12
CA LEU A 53 -9.86 -8.13 -0.69
C LEU A 53 -11.03 -8.71 0.10
N TYR A 54 -11.36 -8.13 1.24
CA TYR A 54 -12.32 -8.65 2.21
C TYR A 54 -11.97 -10.08 2.67
N LEU A 55 -11.68 -10.24 3.93
CA LEU A 55 -11.32 -11.53 4.51
C LEU A 55 -12.43 -12.60 4.39
N GLY A 56 -13.68 -12.17 4.14
CA GLY A 56 -14.79 -13.05 3.79
C GLY A 56 -15.87 -13.20 4.86
N ALA A 57 -15.68 -12.62 6.04
CA ALA A 57 -16.67 -12.54 7.10
C ALA A 57 -16.48 -11.28 7.95
N ASN A 58 -17.52 -10.90 8.69
CA ASN A 58 -17.43 -9.84 9.69
C ASN A 58 -17.08 -10.46 11.05
N LEU A 59 -15.93 -10.09 11.62
CA LEU A 59 -15.45 -10.65 12.87
C LEU A 59 -16.09 -10.07 14.12
N ASP A 60 -17.03 -9.15 14.00
CA ASP A 60 -17.64 -8.44 15.14
C ASP A 60 -18.31 -9.40 16.12
N SER A 61 -18.96 -10.46 15.64
CA SER A 61 -19.60 -11.48 16.48
C SER A 61 -18.59 -12.22 17.38
N ILE A 62 -17.41 -12.53 16.85
CA ILE A 62 -16.32 -13.13 17.64
C ILE A 62 -15.81 -12.11 18.67
N LEU A 63 -15.57 -10.86 18.24
CA LEU A 63 -15.00 -9.83 19.11
C LEU A 63 -15.93 -9.40 20.24
N GLN A 64 -17.25 -9.50 20.03
CA GLN A 64 -18.30 -9.15 21.01
C GLN A 64 -18.75 -10.33 21.87
N ALA A 65 -18.27 -11.55 21.60
CA ALA A 65 -18.62 -12.74 22.35
C ALA A 65 -18.28 -12.61 23.84
N LYS A 66 -19.21 -12.99 24.69
CA LYS A 66 -19.11 -12.87 26.15
C LYS A 66 -18.64 -14.17 26.82
N SER A 67 -18.53 -15.24 26.03
CA SER A 67 -18.10 -16.56 26.49
C SER A 67 -17.35 -17.28 25.36
N PHE A 68 -16.58 -18.30 25.71
CA PHE A 68 -15.96 -19.19 24.72
C PHE A 68 -16.98 -19.92 23.86
N HIS A 69 -18.11 -20.34 24.46
CA HIS A 69 -19.22 -20.94 23.72
C HIS A 69 -19.73 -20.03 22.60
N GLU A 70 -20.05 -18.76 22.92
CA GLU A 70 -20.47 -17.78 21.92
C GLU A 70 -19.39 -17.54 20.85
N ALA A 71 -18.12 -17.43 21.27
CA ALA A 71 -17.01 -17.23 20.33
C ALA A 71 -16.85 -18.40 19.36
N PHE A 72 -16.96 -19.65 19.84
CA PHE A 72 -16.80 -20.84 18.99
C PHE A 72 -17.93 -20.99 17.97
N LEU A 73 -19.17 -20.66 18.36
CA LEU A 73 -20.30 -20.61 17.45
C LEU A 73 -20.16 -19.48 16.43
N ALA A 74 -19.64 -18.32 16.85
CA ALA A 74 -19.37 -17.22 15.94
C ALA A 74 -18.27 -17.59 14.93
N VAL A 75 -17.19 -18.28 15.34
CA VAL A 75 -16.15 -18.80 14.44
C VAL A 75 -16.73 -19.77 13.40
N GLU A 76 -17.67 -20.64 13.82
CA GLU A 76 -18.35 -21.56 12.90
C GLU A 76 -19.18 -20.82 11.85
N ALA A 77 -19.95 -19.82 12.30
CA ALA A 77 -20.77 -18.99 11.40
C ALA A 77 -19.90 -18.17 10.43
N ASP A 78 -18.84 -17.53 10.93
CA ASP A 78 -17.90 -16.76 10.11
C ASP A 78 -17.17 -17.64 9.11
N TRP A 79 -16.77 -18.85 9.48
CA TRP A 79 -16.17 -19.80 8.55
C TRP A 79 -17.15 -20.24 7.45
N ALA A 80 -18.40 -20.49 7.79
CA ALA A 80 -19.44 -20.76 6.79
C ALA A 80 -19.62 -19.56 5.84
N GLN A 81 -19.58 -18.32 6.36
CA GLN A 81 -19.67 -17.09 5.57
C GLN A 81 -18.45 -16.95 4.63
N VAL A 82 -17.23 -17.21 5.11
CA VAL A 82 -16.00 -17.19 4.29
C VAL A 82 -16.13 -18.15 3.10
N GLN A 83 -16.65 -19.37 3.35
CA GLN A 83 -16.88 -20.38 2.31
C GLN A 83 -17.96 -19.91 1.31
N ALA A 84 -19.07 -19.35 1.81
CA ALA A 84 -20.18 -18.85 0.99
C ALA A 84 -19.79 -17.63 0.14
N ASN A 85 -18.81 -16.83 0.58
CA ASN A 85 -18.25 -15.68 -0.13
C ASN A 85 -17.23 -16.06 -1.22
N ASP A 86 -16.99 -17.34 -1.43
CA ASP A 86 -16.29 -17.96 -2.57
C ASP A 86 -15.16 -17.09 -3.15
N PHE A 87 -14.06 -16.93 -2.40
CA PHE A 87 -12.94 -16.11 -2.85
C PHE A 87 -12.36 -16.52 -4.21
N PRO A 88 -12.29 -17.80 -4.62
CA PRO A 88 -11.93 -18.18 -5.98
C PRO A 88 -12.75 -17.48 -7.08
N THR A 89 -14.05 -17.32 -6.89
CA THR A 89 -14.92 -16.54 -7.81
C THR A 89 -14.59 -15.06 -7.74
N ARG A 90 -14.46 -14.48 -6.53
CA ARG A 90 -14.10 -13.06 -6.35
C ARG A 90 -12.70 -12.74 -6.90
N ALA A 91 -11.73 -13.64 -6.77
CA ALA A 91 -10.41 -13.48 -7.36
C ALA A 91 -10.45 -13.32 -8.89
N ARG A 92 -11.39 -14.00 -9.58
CA ARG A 92 -11.61 -13.83 -11.03
C ARG A 92 -12.19 -12.45 -11.37
N ALA A 93 -13.07 -11.93 -10.54
CA ALA A 93 -13.61 -10.57 -10.68
C ALA A 93 -12.50 -9.52 -10.46
N ILE A 94 -11.70 -9.65 -9.40
CA ILE A 94 -10.54 -8.80 -9.11
C ILE A 94 -9.52 -8.86 -10.26
N ALA A 95 -9.26 -10.04 -10.84
CA ALA A 95 -8.42 -10.14 -12.02
C ALA A 95 -9.00 -9.40 -13.24
N SER A 96 -10.33 -9.27 -13.33
CA SER A 96 -10.97 -8.43 -14.36
C SER A 96 -10.72 -6.93 -14.13
N GLU A 97 -10.82 -6.46 -12.89
CA GLU A 97 -10.48 -5.09 -12.50
C GLU A 97 -9.01 -4.76 -12.87
N ILE A 98 -8.08 -5.68 -12.59
CA ILE A 98 -6.67 -5.54 -12.95
C ILE A 98 -6.47 -5.54 -14.47
N ALA A 99 -7.22 -6.36 -15.22
CA ALA A 99 -7.18 -6.36 -16.68
C ALA A 99 -7.67 -5.03 -17.28
N GLN A 100 -8.71 -4.45 -16.71
CA GLN A 100 -9.31 -3.18 -17.14
C GLN A 100 -8.36 -1.99 -16.86
N THR A 101 -7.83 -1.91 -15.65
CA THR A 101 -7.02 -0.78 -15.19
C THR A 101 -5.54 -0.88 -15.57
N ARG A 102 -5.03 -2.11 -15.78
CA ARG A 102 -3.64 -2.39 -16.15
C ARG A 102 -2.62 -1.65 -15.28
N PRO A 103 -2.70 -1.75 -13.94
CA PRO A 103 -1.80 -1.03 -13.05
C PRO A 103 -0.36 -1.55 -13.18
N ASP A 104 0.61 -0.69 -12.91
CA ASP A 104 2.03 -1.06 -12.82
C ASP A 104 2.36 -1.69 -11.47
N PHE A 105 1.65 -1.22 -10.41
CA PHE A 105 1.71 -1.77 -9.06
C PHE A 105 0.30 -1.96 -8.51
N VAL A 106 0.11 -3.02 -7.74
CA VAL A 106 -1.13 -3.29 -6.99
C VAL A 106 -0.78 -3.49 -5.53
N GLY A 107 -1.40 -2.72 -4.64
CA GLY A 107 -1.40 -2.95 -3.20
C GLY A 107 -2.67 -3.70 -2.80
N PHE A 108 -2.51 -4.88 -2.21
CA PHE A 108 -3.61 -5.64 -1.65
C PHE A 108 -3.60 -5.56 -0.13
N GLN A 109 -4.76 -5.40 0.46
CA GLN A 109 -5.06 -5.54 1.87
C GLN A 109 -5.94 -6.77 2.06
N GLU A 110 -5.92 -7.38 3.24
CA GLU A 110 -6.67 -8.60 3.57
C GLU A 110 -6.39 -9.79 2.65
N LEU A 111 -5.14 -9.95 2.22
CA LEU A 111 -4.69 -11.13 1.47
C LEU A 111 -4.64 -12.35 2.39
N THR A 112 -5.79 -12.86 2.76
CA THR A 112 -5.99 -13.80 3.86
C THR A 112 -5.45 -15.20 3.53
N LEU A 113 -4.99 -15.89 4.59
CA LEU A 113 -4.67 -17.31 4.58
C LEU A 113 -5.45 -17.99 5.69
N TYR A 114 -6.35 -18.88 5.32
CA TYR A 114 -7.06 -19.75 6.24
C TYR A 114 -6.42 -21.14 6.28
N ARG A 115 -6.23 -21.65 7.49
CA ARG A 115 -5.78 -23.01 7.76
C ARG A 115 -6.72 -23.66 8.75
N THR A 116 -6.85 -24.97 8.66
CA THR A 116 -7.75 -25.74 9.52
C THR A 116 -7.03 -26.95 10.11
N GLN A 117 -7.53 -27.40 11.26
CA GLN A 117 -7.18 -28.65 11.89
C GLN A 117 -8.45 -29.37 12.33
N SER A 118 -8.57 -30.66 11.98
CA SER A 118 -9.67 -31.51 12.42
C SER A 118 -9.11 -32.91 12.77
N PRO A 119 -9.47 -33.47 13.91
CA PRO A 119 -10.34 -32.89 14.94
C PRO A 119 -9.71 -31.69 15.63
N ALA A 120 -10.55 -30.85 16.27
CA ALA A 120 -10.07 -29.74 17.08
C ALA A 120 -9.19 -30.26 18.24
N ASP A 121 -8.09 -29.52 18.51
CA ASP A 121 -7.26 -29.75 19.70
C ASP A 121 -7.27 -28.55 20.67
N LEU A 122 -8.22 -27.61 20.45
CA LEU A 122 -8.37 -26.36 21.21
C LEU A 122 -7.14 -25.46 21.08
N THR A 123 -6.55 -25.43 19.88
CA THR A 123 -5.38 -24.60 19.55
C THR A 123 -4.08 -24.99 20.27
N VAL A 124 -3.99 -26.23 20.79
CA VAL A 124 -2.75 -26.74 21.43
C VAL A 124 -1.61 -26.79 20.43
N THR A 125 -1.92 -27.22 19.19
CA THR A 125 -0.97 -27.17 18.06
C THR A 125 -1.52 -26.29 16.94
N PRO A 126 -0.72 -25.40 16.36
CA PRO A 126 -1.22 -24.52 15.32
C PRO A 126 -1.70 -25.27 14.07
N ALA A 127 -2.92 -24.97 13.61
CA ALA A 127 -3.48 -25.51 12.37
C ALA A 127 -2.56 -25.19 11.17
N THR A 128 -2.24 -26.21 10.37
CA THR A 128 -1.30 -26.12 9.23
C THR A 128 -1.92 -26.49 7.89
N THR A 129 -3.05 -27.20 7.88
CA THR A 129 -3.71 -27.59 6.62
C THR A 129 -4.32 -26.37 5.95
N VAL A 130 -3.80 -25.99 4.79
CA VAL A 130 -4.30 -24.84 4.02
C VAL A 130 -5.69 -25.15 3.48
N ALA A 131 -6.68 -24.45 3.99
CA ALA A 131 -8.06 -24.52 3.52
C ALA A 131 -8.32 -23.49 2.40
N LEU A 132 -7.78 -22.26 2.54
CA LEU A 132 -7.97 -21.21 1.53
C LEU A 132 -6.79 -20.21 1.58
N ASP A 133 -6.07 -20.06 0.47
CA ASP A 133 -5.00 -19.07 0.31
C ASP A 133 -5.36 -18.07 -0.79
N TYR A 134 -5.70 -16.84 -0.41
CA TYR A 134 -6.05 -15.76 -1.33
C TYR A 134 -4.93 -15.44 -2.33
N ALA A 135 -3.67 -15.54 -1.90
CA ALA A 135 -2.54 -15.32 -2.79
C ALA A 135 -2.46 -16.38 -3.90
N ALA A 136 -2.77 -17.64 -3.56
CA ALA A 136 -2.79 -18.74 -4.54
C ALA A 136 -3.94 -18.56 -5.54
N GLU A 137 -5.14 -18.23 -5.07
CA GLU A 137 -6.30 -18.00 -5.92
C GLU A 137 -6.12 -16.80 -6.85
N LEU A 138 -5.57 -15.69 -6.36
CA LEU A 138 -5.23 -14.54 -7.22
C LEU A 138 -4.18 -14.89 -8.28
N ARG A 139 -3.14 -15.67 -7.94
CA ARG A 139 -2.17 -16.13 -8.95
C ARG A 139 -2.84 -16.94 -10.07
N LYS A 140 -3.75 -17.85 -9.70
CA LYS A 140 -4.54 -18.65 -10.66
C LYS A 140 -5.40 -17.74 -11.56
N ALA A 141 -6.13 -16.80 -10.94
CA ALA A 141 -7.03 -15.89 -11.66
C ALA A 141 -6.27 -14.94 -12.61
N LEU A 142 -5.13 -14.41 -12.19
CA LEU A 142 -4.26 -13.56 -13.02
C LEU A 142 -3.66 -14.36 -14.19
N ALA A 143 -3.17 -15.57 -13.93
CA ALA A 143 -2.60 -16.45 -14.95
C ALA A 143 -3.64 -16.86 -16.00
N ALA A 144 -4.87 -17.20 -15.59
CA ALA A 144 -5.97 -17.53 -16.48
C ALA A 144 -6.31 -16.39 -17.46
N ARG A 145 -6.09 -15.14 -17.09
CA ARG A 145 -6.25 -13.94 -17.93
C ARG A 145 -4.98 -13.52 -18.66
N LYS A 146 -3.90 -14.28 -18.55
CA LYS A 146 -2.58 -13.94 -19.11
C LYS A 146 -2.08 -12.56 -18.62
N LEU A 147 -2.37 -12.24 -17.36
CA LEU A 147 -1.90 -11.04 -16.68
C LEU A 147 -0.58 -11.32 -15.99
N HIS A 148 0.46 -10.64 -16.41
CA HIS A 148 1.83 -10.90 -15.98
C HIS A 148 2.20 -10.02 -14.78
N TYR A 149 1.85 -10.49 -13.58
CA TYR A 149 2.17 -9.84 -12.30
C TYR A 149 3.00 -10.76 -11.41
N ARG A 150 3.82 -10.16 -10.57
CA ARG A 150 4.63 -10.84 -9.57
C ARG A 150 4.43 -10.19 -8.21
N PHE A 151 4.22 -10.99 -7.18
CA PHE A 151 4.27 -10.54 -5.79
C PHE A 151 5.72 -10.12 -5.47
N LEU A 152 5.90 -8.88 -5.03
CA LEU A 152 7.18 -8.36 -4.56
C LEU A 152 7.42 -8.76 -3.11
N GLY A 153 6.39 -8.63 -2.29
CA GLY A 153 6.41 -9.02 -0.89
C GLY A 153 5.00 -9.31 -0.42
N ILE A 154 4.89 -10.19 0.56
CA ILE A 154 3.70 -10.45 1.35
C ILE A 154 4.09 -10.19 2.80
N GLY A 155 3.48 -9.20 3.42
CA GLY A 155 3.63 -8.89 4.84
C GLY A 155 2.57 -9.65 5.64
N SER A 156 2.98 -10.29 6.73
CA SER A 156 2.04 -10.91 7.67
C SER A 156 1.69 -9.91 8.77
N GLY A 157 0.43 -9.90 9.17
CA GLY A 157 -0.10 -9.13 10.29
C GLY A 157 -0.63 -10.05 11.39
N THR A 158 -1.92 -9.89 11.72
CA THR A 158 -2.62 -10.75 12.69
C THR A 158 -2.59 -12.20 12.26
N ASP A 159 -2.25 -13.08 13.19
CA ASP A 159 -2.30 -14.55 13.06
C ASP A 159 -2.99 -15.09 14.31
N ALA A 160 -4.21 -15.55 14.15
CA ALA A 160 -5.08 -15.99 15.24
C ALA A 160 -5.74 -17.31 14.90
N GLU A 161 -5.92 -18.14 15.91
CA GLU A 161 -6.56 -19.44 15.80
C GLU A 161 -7.59 -19.61 16.89
N LEU A 162 -8.78 -20.08 16.53
CA LEU A 162 -9.87 -20.31 17.45
C LEU A 162 -10.59 -21.62 17.08
N PRO A 163 -11.10 -22.35 18.07
CA PRO A 163 -11.99 -23.49 17.86
C PRO A 163 -13.32 -23.05 17.22
N SER A 164 -13.89 -23.95 16.44
CA SER A 164 -15.14 -23.75 15.67
C SER A 164 -16.18 -24.79 16.08
N GLY A 165 -17.39 -24.30 16.41
CA GLY A 165 -18.54 -25.13 16.85
C GLY A 165 -18.56 -25.40 18.33
N ASP A 166 -19.71 -25.94 18.81
CA ASP A 166 -19.85 -26.39 20.20
C ASP A 166 -20.64 -27.70 20.26
N PRO A 167 -19.98 -28.83 20.61
CA PRO A 167 -18.56 -28.95 20.94
C PRO A 167 -17.65 -28.66 19.71
N PRO A 168 -16.43 -28.14 19.92
CA PRO A 168 -15.53 -27.83 18.82
C PRO A 168 -15.16 -29.05 17.98
N THR A 169 -15.32 -28.95 16.67
CA THR A 169 -15.00 -30.03 15.72
C THR A 169 -13.77 -29.75 14.90
N MET A 170 -13.37 -28.47 14.83
CA MET A 170 -12.29 -27.96 14.00
C MET A 170 -11.66 -26.74 14.67
N ASP A 171 -10.35 -26.55 14.49
CA ASP A 171 -9.68 -25.28 14.76
C ASP A 171 -9.47 -24.52 13.45
N ILE A 172 -9.72 -23.21 13.48
CA ILE A 172 -9.59 -22.34 12.31
C ILE A 172 -8.57 -21.26 12.62
N ARG A 173 -7.53 -21.20 11.78
CA ARG A 173 -6.46 -20.22 11.88
C ARG A 173 -6.51 -19.27 10.73
N LEU A 174 -6.65 -17.98 11.05
CA LEU A 174 -6.63 -16.84 10.14
C LEU A 174 -5.29 -16.14 10.24
N THR A 175 -4.62 -15.95 9.09
CA THR A 175 -3.51 -15.02 8.98
C THR A 175 -3.88 -13.89 8.02
N LEU A 176 -3.99 -12.68 8.53
CA LEU A 176 -4.13 -11.47 7.70
C LEU A 176 -2.79 -11.10 7.10
N ARG A 177 -2.80 -10.78 5.82
CA ARG A 177 -1.60 -10.40 5.08
C ARG A 177 -1.90 -9.21 4.17
N ASP A 178 -0.87 -8.42 3.88
CA ASP A 178 -0.88 -7.40 2.84
C ASP A 178 0.15 -7.75 1.78
N ALA A 179 -0.06 -7.32 0.53
CA ALA A 179 0.89 -7.61 -0.53
C ALA A 179 1.05 -6.47 -1.52
N LEU A 180 2.25 -6.37 -2.05
CA LEU A 180 2.57 -5.48 -3.17
C LEU A 180 2.94 -6.31 -4.40
N LEU A 181 2.23 -6.06 -5.51
CA LEU A 181 2.50 -6.68 -6.81
C LEU A 181 3.11 -5.67 -7.77
N VAL A 182 3.88 -6.19 -8.73
CA VAL A 182 4.40 -5.43 -9.87
C VAL A 182 4.08 -6.12 -11.17
N ARG A 183 3.73 -5.33 -12.19
CA ARG A 183 3.57 -5.80 -13.56
C ARG A 183 4.93 -6.07 -14.19
N ILE A 184 5.14 -7.28 -14.74
CA ILE A 184 6.45 -7.71 -15.25
C ILE A 184 6.62 -7.58 -16.76
N ASP A 185 5.55 -7.31 -17.52
CA ASP A 185 5.60 -7.01 -18.96
C ASP A 185 6.01 -5.55 -19.28
N LYS A 186 6.34 -4.77 -18.25
CA LYS A 186 6.84 -3.38 -18.33
C LYS A 186 8.26 -3.27 -17.76
N LYS A 187 9.08 -2.37 -18.34
CA LYS A 187 10.46 -2.13 -17.89
C LYS A 187 10.48 -1.40 -16.52
N ILE A 188 10.20 -2.13 -15.46
CA ILE A 188 10.25 -1.68 -14.06
C ILE A 188 11.40 -2.42 -13.37
N LYS A 189 12.40 -1.66 -12.87
CA LYS A 189 13.51 -2.25 -12.10
C LYS A 189 13.21 -2.12 -10.61
N ILE A 190 13.01 -3.24 -9.94
CA ILE A 190 12.88 -3.27 -8.48
C ILE A 190 14.27 -3.22 -7.87
N ARG A 191 14.48 -2.26 -6.95
CA ARG A 191 15.78 -2.01 -6.29
C ARG A 191 15.83 -2.58 -4.88
N ARG A 192 14.71 -2.52 -4.18
CA ARG A 192 14.58 -2.92 -2.79
C ARG A 192 13.15 -3.36 -2.53
N VAL A 193 12.98 -4.38 -1.70
CA VAL A 193 11.69 -4.78 -1.13
C VAL A 193 11.88 -4.96 0.37
N ARG A 194 10.93 -4.48 1.15
CA ARG A 194 10.86 -4.71 2.60
C ARG A 194 9.41 -4.92 3.02
N THR A 195 9.24 -5.72 4.05
CA THR A 195 8.00 -5.86 4.82
C THR A 195 8.30 -5.49 6.26
N GLY A 196 7.30 -5.04 6.98
CA GLY A 196 7.42 -4.77 8.41
C GLY A 196 6.06 -4.68 9.06
N MET A 197 6.05 -4.74 10.38
CA MET A 197 4.87 -4.51 11.21
C MET A 197 5.02 -3.21 11.97
N TYR A 198 3.89 -2.61 12.31
CA TYR A 198 3.87 -1.47 13.23
C TYR A 198 4.17 -1.94 14.65
N PRO A 199 4.93 -1.16 15.44
CA PRO A 199 5.11 -1.41 16.88
C PRO A 199 3.78 -1.42 17.64
N THR A 200 2.86 -0.50 17.29
CA THR A 200 1.54 -0.42 17.90
C THR A 200 0.66 -1.58 17.46
N THR A 201 0.13 -2.32 18.44
CA THR A 201 -0.77 -3.45 18.26
C THR A 201 -2.02 -3.26 19.10
N THR A 202 -3.09 -3.98 18.78
CA THR A 202 -4.36 -3.91 19.51
C THR A 202 -4.68 -5.26 20.17
N PRO A 203 -4.80 -5.32 21.50
CA PRO A 203 -5.31 -6.51 22.15
C PRO A 203 -6.80 -6.67 21.83
N LEU A 204 -7.19 -7.85 21.40
CA LEU A 204 -8.55 -8.26 21.10
C LEU A 204 -8.95 -9.43 21.96
N PHE A 205 -10.26 -9.66 22.12
CA PHE A 205 -10.81 -10.81 22.83
C PHE A 205 -10.15 -10.98 24.22
N ALA A 206 -10.27 -9.94 25.07
CA ALA A 206 -9.67 -9.89 26.41
C ALA A 206 -8.15 -10.16 26.44
N GLY A 207 -7.44 -9.87 25.35
CA GLY A 207 -5.99 -10.06 25.24
C GLY A 207 -5.55 -11.44 24.74
N LEU A 208 -6.49 -12.34 24.44
CA LEU A 208 -6.18 -13.67 23.88
C LEU A 208 -5.67 -13.59 22.45
N VAL A 209 -6.07 -12.59 21.69
CA VAL A 209 -5.60 -12.30 20.33
C VAL A 209 -4.98 -10.91 20.30
N THR A 210 -3.92 -10.74 19.54
CA THR A 210 -3.31 -9.46 19.29
C THR A 210 -3.44 -9.11 17.82
N ALA A 211 -4.23 -8.08 17.50
CA ALA A 211 -4.27 -7.54 16.15
C ALA A 211 -2.96 -6.82 15.84
N LYS A 212 -2.36 -7.20 14.72
CA LYS A 212 -1.10 -6.66 14.20
C LYS A 212 -1.33 -6.18 12.79
N ARG A 213 -0.85 -4.99 12.48
CA ARG A 213 -0.89 -4.39 11.15
C ARG A 213 0.53 -4.13 10.65
N GLY A 214 0.66 -4.01 9.34
CA GLY A 214 1.98 -3.86 8.75
C GLY A 214 1.95 -3.17 7.40
N TRP A 215 3.08 -3.29 6.71
CA TRP A 215 3.30 -2.67 5.42
C TRP A 215 4.22 -3.51 4.54
N VAL A 216 4.08 -3.32 3.24
CA VAL A 216 5.03 -3.80 2.23
C VAL A 216 5.49 -2.61 1.41
N LEU A 217 6.79 -2.45 1.21
CA LEU A 217 7.33 -1.41 0.35
C LEU A 217 8.28 -1.96 -0.71
N ALA A 218 8.34 -1.24 -1.84
CA ALA A 218 9.36 -1.44 -2.85
C ALA A 218 9.91 -0.10 -3.34
N ASP A 219 11.25 0.00 -3.48
CA ASP A 219 11.89 1.07 -4.24
C ASP A 219 12.05 0.58 -5.68
N ALA A 220 11.50 1.32 -6.64
CA ALA A 220 11.43 0.95 -8.05
C ALA A 220 12.00 2.05 -8.94
N THR A 221 12.54 1.67 -10.11
CA THR A 221 13.04 2.62 -11.12
C THR A 221 12.28 2.40 -12.43
N VAL A 222 11.70 3.47 -12.96
CA VAL A 222 11.06 3.54 -14.28
C VAL A 222 11.60 4.78 -15.00
N GLY A 223 12.02 4.63 -16.25
CA GLY A 223 12.55 5.77 -17.03
C GLY A 223 13.71 6.50 -16.36
N GLY A 224 14.55 5.81 -15.59
CA GLY A 224 15.67 6.41 -14.85
C GLY A 224 15.28 7.15 -13.55
N ARG A 225 13.98 7.20 -13.20
CA ARG A 225 13.46 7.82 -11.97
C ARG A 225 13.21 6.75 -10.93
N THR A 226 13.81 6.89 -9.75
CA THR A 226 13.60 5.98 -8.61
C THR A 226 12.56 6.58 -7.67
N PHE A 227 11.62 5.76 -7.22
CA PHE A 227 10.53 6.13 -6.33
C PHE A 227 10.17 4.96 -5.43
N ARG A 228 9.46 5.23 -4.36
CA ARG A 228 8.94 4.25 -3.40
C ARG A 228 7.45 4.01 -3.62
N VAL A 229 7.05 2.74 -3.57
CA VAL A 229 5.64 2.33 -3.48
C VAL A 229 5.46 1.59 -2.16
N ILE A 230 4.43 1.94 -1.41
CA ILE A 230 4.09 1.32 -0.11
C ILE A 230 2.65 0.84 -0.21
N THR A 231 2.35 -0.32 0.36
CA THR A 231 0.98 -0.73 0.68
C THR A 231 0.87 -1.02 2.17
N THR A 232 -0.28 -0.71 2.75
CA THR A 232 -0.58 -0.90 4.17
C THR A 232 -2.07 -1.07 4.41
N HIS A 233 -2.41 -1.66 5.56
CA HIS A 233 -3.76 -1.71 6.11
C HIS A 233 -3.65 -1.32 7.59
N LEU A 234 -4.27 -0.21 7.98
CA LEU A 234 -4.22 0.28 9.36
C LEU A 234 -5.34 -0.37 10.19
N GLU A 235 -5.24 -0.20 11.50
CA GLU A 235 -6.17 -0.79 12.47
C GLU A 235 -7.60 -0.27 12.27
N SER A 236 -8.58 -1.16 12.45
CA SER A 236 -10.02 -0.88 12.32
C SER A 236 -10.79 -0.98 13.64
N PHE A 237 -10.26 -1.73 14.61
CA PHE A 237 -10.96 -2.01 15.87
C PHE A 237 -10.64 -1.02 16.98
N ASN A 238 -9.59 -0.18 16.81
CA ASN A 238 -9.16 0.76 17.84
C ASN A 238 -8.57 2.02 17.21
N ASP A 239 -9.30 3.14 17.36
CA ASP A 239 -8.93 4.44 16.80
C ASP A 239 -7.56 4.95 17.29
N THR A 240 -7.24 4.74 18.57
CA THR A 240 -5.94 5.16 19.13
C THR A 240 -4.79 4.40 18.48
N SER A 241 -4.92 3.09 18.34
CA SER A 241 -3.93 2.26 17.65
C SER A 241 -3.81 2.65 16.17
N GLN A 242 -4.92 2.92 15.50
CA GLN A 242 -4.96 3.35 14.11
C GLN A 242 -4.21 4.67 13.89
N VAL A 243 -4.44 5.68 14.75
CA VAL A 243 -3.75 6.98 14.68
C VAL A 243 -2.25 6.81 14.93
N ALA A 244 -1.87 6.00 15.93
CA ALA A 244 -0.46 5.70 16.21
C ALA A 244 0.22 5.01 15.02
N GLN A 245 -0.42 4.01 14.42
CA GLN A 245 0.09 3.33 13.22
C GLN A 245 0.22 4.29 12.02
N GLY A 246 -0.68 5.25 11.84
CA GLY A 246 -0.56 6.31 10.84
C GLY A 246 0.69 7.18 11.05
N GLN A 247 1.03 7.50 12.30
CA GLN A 247 2.26 8.21 12.64
C GLN A 247 3.51 7.35 12.40
N GLU A 248 3.47 6.08 12.80
CA GLU A 248 4.55 5.10 12.57
C GLU A 248 4.80 4.88 11.07
N LEU A 249 3.74 4.86 10.25
CA LEU A 249 3.83 4.84 8.78
C LEU A 249 4.59 6.05 8.25
N ALA A 250 4.21 7.26 8.69
CA ALA A 250 4.81 8.50 8.23
C ALA A 250 6.29 8.63 8.64
N GLN A 251 6.64 8.18 9.85
CA GLN A 251 7.98 8.28 10.45
C GLN A 251 8.88 7.09 10.12
N GLY A 252 8.32 5.96 9.68
CA GLY A 252 9.02 4.73 9.36
C GLY A 252 9.10 4.44 7.86
N PRO A 253 8.24 3.57 7.29
CA PRO A 253 8.34 3.16 5.89
C PRO A 253 8.20 4.32 4.90
N ALA A 254 7.45 5.37 5.25
CA ALA A 254 7.31 6.55 4.43
C ALA A 254 8.36 7.64 4.70
N ALA A 255 9.24 7.50 5.70
CA ALA A 255 10.33 8.44 5.98
C ALA A 255 11.43 8.32 4.92
N THR A 256 11.28 9.04 3.83
CA THR A 256 12.21 9.05 2.69
C THR A 256 12.11 10.34 1.90
N THR A 257 13.21 10.72 1.23
CA THR A 257 13.23 11.80 0.23
C THR A 257 12.81 11.33 -1.15
N LEU A 258 12.67 10.01 -1.38
CA LEU A 258 12.20 9.49 -2.66
C LEU A 258 10.77 9.96 -2.94
N PRO A 259 10.43 10.23 -4.20
CA PRO A 259 9.03 10.29 -4.62
C PRO A 259 8.29 9.05 -4.14
N THR A 260 7.13 9.24 -3.51
CA THR A 260 6.44 8.15 -2.81
C THR A 260 4.99 8.04 -3.25
N ILE A 261 4.55 6.82 -3.49
CA ILE A 261 3.16 6.40 -3.68
C ILE A 261 2.79 5.51 -2.51
N LEU A 262 1.77 5.89 -1.76
CA LEU A 262 1.19 5.11 -0.68
C LEU A 262 -0.18 4.59 -1.14
N LEU A 263 -0.37 3.29 -1.04
CA LEU A 263 -1.58 2.55 -1.35
C LEU A 263 -2.10 1.95 -0.05
N GLY A 264 -3.40 1.98 0.19
CA GLY A 264 -3.89 1.26 1.37
C GLY A 264 -5.29 1.62 1.79
N ASP A 265 -5.81 0.74 2.63
CA ASP A 265 -6.94 0.98 3.49
C ASP A 265 -6.42 1.59 4.80
N LEU A 266 -6.75 2.84 5.04
CA LEU A 266 -6.31 3.56 6.23
C LEU A 266 -7.31 3.47 7.38
N ASN A 267 -8.50 2.90 7.17
CA ASN A 267 -9.59 2.88 8.14
C ASN A 267 -9.90 4.26 8.77
N SER A 268 -9.55 5.32 8.06
CA SER A 268 -9.74 6.72 8.44
C SER A 268 -10.49 7.43 7.33
N ARG A 269 -11.67 7.98 7.64
CA ARG A 269 -12.51 8.64 6.64
C ARG A 269 -11.90 9.93 6.12
N ALA A 270 -12.07 10.17 4.84
CA ALA A 270 -11.58 11.39 4.18
C ALA A 270 -12.23 12.68 4.72
N ASP A 271 -13.43 12.59 5.24
CA ASP A 271 -14.19 13.70 5.84
C ASP A 271 -13.77 14.00 7.29
N GLY A 272 -12.87 13.19 7.88
CA GLY A 272 -12.38 13.36 9.25
C GLY A 272 -13.39 12.96 10.33
N THR A 273 -14.52 12.34 9.99
CA THR A 273 -15.56 11.99 10.97
C THR A 273 -15.22 10.79 11.85
N THR A 274 -14.14 10.05 11.55
CA THR A 274 -13.62 8.95 12.40
C THR A 274 -12.33 9.39 13.09
N THR A 275 -11.19 9.16 12.47
CA THR A 275 -9.87 9.47 13.01
C THR A 275 -9.15 10.52 12.16
N PRO A 276 -8.19 11.26 12.72
CA PRO A 276 -7.46 12.28 11.98
C PRO A 276 -6.35 11.73 11.08
N THR A 277 -6.18 10.42 10.93
CA THR A 277 -5.02 9.82 10.27
C THR A 277 -4.88 10.26 8.81
N HIS A 278 -5.99 10.31 8.05
CA HIS A 278 -5.93 10.80 6.66
C HIS A 278 -5.43 12.27 6.64
N ALA A 279 -6.01 13.15 7.46
CA ALA A 279 -5.59 14.56 7.55
C ALA A 279 -4.12 14.69 7.99
N ASN A 280 -3.68 13.92 9.00
CA ASN A 280 -2.30 13.91 9.47
C ASN A 280 -1.31 13.52 8.37
N LEU A 281 -1.66 12.59 7.48
CA LEU A 281 -0.83 12.22 6.34
C LEU A 281 -0.77 13.34 5.29
N LEU A 282 -1.89 14.07 5.08
CA LEU A 282 -1.87 15.25 4.21
C LEU A 282 -0.96 16.34 4.79
N ASP A 283 -1.03 16.60 6.09
CA ASP A 283 -0.16 17.55 6.80
C ASP A 283 1.32 17.11 6.77
N ALA A 284 1.59 15.80 6.73
CA ALA A 284 2.93 15.24 6.50
C ALA A 284 3.41 15.35 5.05
N GLY A 285 2.67 16.10 4.20
CA GLY A 285 3.03 16.43 2.83
C GLY A 285 2.55 15.44 1.77
N PHE A 286 1.71 14.49 2.12
CA PHE A 286 1.02 13.68 1.12
C PHE A 286 -0.09 14.48 0.43
N LYS A 287 -0.42 14.08 -0.79
CA LYS A 287 -1.53 14.60 -1.59
C LYS A 287 -2.38 13.44 -2.05
N ASP A 288 -3.69 13.58 -1.93
CA ASP A 288 -4.64 12.55 -2.34
C ASP A 288 -4.82 12.60 -3.87
N ALA A 289 -4.57 11.48 -4.54
CA ALA A 289 -4.70 11.37 -5.98
C ALA A 289 -6.15 11.49 -6.45
N TRP A 290 -7.10 10.99 -5.65
CA TRP A 290 -8.55 11.13 -5.93
C TRP A 290 -8.95 12.59 -5.92
N SER A 291 -8.66 13.31 -4.84
CA SER A 291 -9.01 14.74 -4.70
C SER A 291 -8.35 15.62 -5.76
N GLN A 292 -7.17 15.22 -6.26
CA GLN A 292 -6.52 15.92 -7.39
C GLN A 292 -7.23 15.69 -8.73
N ALA A 293 -7.80 14.49 -8.94
CA ALA A 293 -8.49 14.13 -10.17
C ALA A 293 -9.96 14.53 -10.15
N HIS A 294 -10.59 14.50 -8.98
CA HIS A 294 -12.03 14.68 -8.76
C HIS A 294 -12.29 15.61 -7.55
N PRO A 295 -12.02 16.92 -7.66
CA PRO A 295 -12.07 17.85 -6.51
C PRO A 295 -13.46 18.03 -5.91
N ASN A 296 -14.51 17.67 -6.62
CA ASN A 296 -15.92 17.81 -6.22
C ASN A 296 -16.62 16.47 -5.96
N ASP A 297 -15.86 15.36 -5.96
CA ASP A 297 -16.40 14.03 -5.74
C ASP A 297 -15.74 13.38 -4.52
N VAL A 298 -16.56 12.85 -3.62
CA VAL A 298 -16.07 12.20 -2.37
C VAL A 298 -15.31 10.93 -2.68
N GLY A 299 -15.72 10.14 -3.68
CA GLY A 299 -15.07 8.89 -4.07
C GLY A 299 -15.21 7.80 -3.01
N LEU A 300 -16.44 7.47 -2.65
CA LEU A 300 -16.73 6.46 -1.63
C LEU A 300 -16.19 5.08 -2.06
N THR A 301 -15.64 4.32 -1.10
CA THR A 301 -14.98 3.03 -1.39
C THR A 301 -15.47 1.88 -0.51
N CYS A 302 -16.24 2.13 0.54
CA CYS A 302 -16.68 1.13 1.51
C CYS A 302 -18.12 1.38 1.96
N CYS A 303 -18.93 0.41 2.31
CA CYS A 303 -18.73 -1.01 2.22
C CYS A 303 -20.02 -1.67 1.70
N HIS A 304 -19.90 -2.76 0.98
CA HIS A 304 -21.02 -3.67 0.72
C HIS A 304 -21.33 -4.52 1.97
N GLY A 305 -22.49 -5.13 1.99
CA GLY A 305 -22.88 -6.06 3.05
C GLY A 305 -21.98 -7.32 3.12
N ASP A 306 -21.91 -7.92 4.30
CA ASP A 306 -20.97 -9.02 4.64
C ASP A 306 -21.12 -10.25 3.74
N ASP A 307 -22.33 -10.51 3.20
CA ASP A 307 -22.60 -11.64 2.30
C ASP A 307 -22.21 -11.37 0.84
N LEU A 308 -21.83 -10.14 0.51
CA LEU A 308 -21.45 -9.67 -0.83
C LEU A 308 -22.53 -9.87 -1.91
N ARG A 309 -23.80 -10.05 -1.52
CA ARG A 309 -24.90 -10.35 -2.43
C ARG A 309 -25.88 -9.21 -2.61
N GLU A 310 -25.85 -8.25 -1.71
CA GLU A 310 -26.73 -7.09 -1.74
C GLU A 310 -26.61 -6.34 -3.07
N VAL A 311 -27.75 -5.93 -3.63
CA VAL A 311 -27.79 -5.16 -4.87
C VAL A 311 -28.26 -3.74 -4.55
N GLY A 312 -27.37 -2.76 -4.76
CA GLY A 312 -27.72 -1.34 -4.71
C GLY A 312 -27.56 -0.64 -3.37
N GLY A 313 -26.87 -1.22 -2.40
CA GLY A 313 -26.38 -0.49 -1.23
C GLY A 313 -25.28 0.49 -1.65
N PRO A 314 -25.44 1.83 -1.44
CA PRO A 314 -24.36 2.75 -1.76
C PRO A 314 -23.22 2.61 -0.76
N PHE A 315 -22.00 2.74 -1.23
CA PHE A 315 -20.86 2.97 -0.32
C PHE A 315 -21.10 4.22 0.53
N TYR A 316 -20.64 4.21 1.77
CA TYR A 316 -20.91 5.28 2.74
C TYR A 316 -19.63 5.90 3.31
N SER A 317 -18.46 5.38 2.93
CA SER A 317 -17.17 5.78 3.49
C SER A 317 -16.09 5.77 2.43
N ARG A 318 -15.13 6.70 2.49
CA ARG A 318 -13.89 6.65 1.73
C ARG A 318 -12.73 6.43 2.70
N ILE A 319 -12.14 5.25 2.66
CA ILE A 319 -11.05 4.80 3.54
C ILE A 319 -9.88 4.17 2.78
N ASP A 320 -10.05 3.90 1.48
CA ASP A 320 -9.02 3.39 0.58
C ASP A 320 -8.39 4.53 -0.22
N TYR A 321 -7.06 4.59 -0.26
CA TYR A 321 -6.35 5.75 -0.79
C TYR A 321 -5.17 5.41 -1.68
N VAL A 322 -4.93 6.32 -2.64
CA VAL A 322 -3.67 6.50 -3.33
C VAL A 322 -3.12 7.87 -2.92
N LEU A 323 -2.16 7.90 -2.00
CA LEU A 323 -1.54 9.13 -1.52
C LEU A 323 -0.15 9.31 -2.12
N LEU A 324 0.21 10.56 -2.45
CA LEU A 324 1.39 10.92 -3.24
C LEU A 324 2.25 11.94 -2.52
N ARG A 325 3.58 11.75 -2.52
CA ARG A 325 4.52 12.72 -1.92
C ARG A 325 5.78 12.88 -2.76
N ASN A 326 6.53 13.96 -2.51
CA ASN A 326 7.85 14.24 -3.08
C ASN A 326 7.88 14.26 -4.63
N GLY A 327 6.96 15.01 -5.24
CA GLY A 327 6.98 15.30 -6.68
C GLY A 327 6.02 14.47 -7.54
N PHE A 328 5.37 13.44 -7.00
CA PHE A 328 4.25 12.81 -7.67
C PHE A 328 3.00 13.70 -7.63
N ARG A 329 2.20 13.62 -8.71
CA ARG A 329 0.86 14.20 -8.77
C ARG A 329 -0.12 13.22 -9.44
N GLY A 330 -1.37 13.23 -9.01
CA GLY A 330 -2.46 12.54 -9.67
C GLY A 330 -2.80 13.23 -11.00
N VAL A 331 -2.96 12.44 -12.06
CA VAL A 331 -3.38 12.93 -13.39
C VAL A 331 -4.60 12.17 -13.90
N GLY A 332 -5.21 11.37 -13.06
CA GLY A 332 -6.45 10.64 -13.25
C GLY A 332 -6.60 9.58 -12.16
N ALA A 333 -7.82 9.35 -11.72
CA ALA A 333 -8.20 8.31 -10.77
C ALA A 333 -9.55 7.73 -11.14
N GLY A 334 -9.90 6.60 -10.57
CA GLY A 334 -11.22 6.00 -10.72
C GLY A 334 -11.40 4.83 -9.76
N ILE A 335 -12.62 4.35 -9.68
CA ILE A 335 -13.05 3.26 -8.81
C ILE A 335 -13.38 2.04 -9.68
N VAL A 336 -13.20 0.85 -9.16
CA VAL A 336 -13.57 -0.43 -9.78
C VAL A 336 -14.20 -1.34 -8.74
N GLY A 337 -15.05 -2.26 -9.18
CA GLY A 337 -15.72 -3.20 -8.30
C GLY A 337 -16.97 -2.64 -7.60
N GLU A 338 -17.51 -1.53 -8.12
CA GLU A 338 -18.71 -0.85 -7.59
C GLU A 338 -19.92 -0.96 -8.51
N ALA A 339 -19.71 -1.22 -9.80
CA ALA A 339 -20.81 -1.32 -10.75
C ALA A 339 -21.48 -2.70 -10.69
N PRO A 340 -22.81 -2.81 -10.85
CA PRO A 340 -23.50 -4.10 -10.83
C PRO A 340 -22.92 -5.14 -11.80
N GLY A 341 -22.32 -4.71 -12.91
CA GLY A 341 -21.63 -5.54 -13.88
C GLY A 341 -20.29 -6.12 -13.41
N ASP A 342 -19.73 -5.63 -12.30
CA ASP A 342 -18.48 -6.13 -11.72
C ASP A 342 -18.70 -7.40 -10.87
N ARG A 343 -19.96 -7.71 -10.54
CA ARG A 343 -20.33 -8.91 -9.81
C ARG A 343 -20.09 -10.16 -10.64
N LEU A 344 -19.55 -11.20 -10.01
CA LEU A 344 -19.35 -12.51 -10.64
C LEU A 344 -19.99 -13.60 -9.78
N GLY A 345 -20.83 -14.46 -10.38
CA GLY A 345 -21.56 -15.46 -9.63
C GLY A 345 -22.53 -14.87 -8.58
N GLY A 346 -23.00 -13.64 -8.79
CA GLY A 346 -23.86 -12.92 -7.85
C GLY A 346 -23.13 -12.24 -6.69
N LEU A 347 -21.80 -12.36 -6.62
CA LEU A 347 -20.96 -11.80 -5.55
C LEU A 347 -20.28 -10.51 -6.02
N TRP A 348 -20.20 -9.51 -5.15
CA TRP A 348 -19.25 -8.41 -5.30
C TRP A 348 -17.81 -8.91 -5.19
N PRO A 349 -16.86 -8.27 -5.87
CA PRO A 349 -15.43 -8.67 -5.77
C PRO A 349 -14.88 -8.57 -4.34
N SER A 350 -15.40 -7.64 -3.55
CA SER A 350 -15.07 -7.35 -2.14
C SER A 350 -16.16 -6.45 -1.56
N ASP A 351 -16.18 -6.26 -0.27
CA ASP A 351 -16.98 -5.25 0.41
C ASP A 351 -16.47 -3.82 0.19
N HIS A 352 -15.20 -3.66 -0.19
CA HIS A 352 -14.64 -2.40 -0.67
C HIS A 352 -14.65 -2.31 -2.20
N ALA A 353 -14.56 -1.10 -2.73
CA ALA A 353 -14.15 -0.83 -4.10
C ALA A 353 -12.64 -0.72 -4.21
N GLY A 354 -12.08 -0.98 -5.40
CA GLY A 354 -10.68 -0.73 -5.69
C GLY A 354 -10.47 0.70 -6.20
N VAL A 355 -9.41 1.38 -5.74
CA VAL A 355 -9.06 2.73 -6.20
C VAL A 355 -7.82 2.65 -7.08
N TRP A 356 -7.96 2.99 -8.35
CA TRP A 356 -6.83 3.13 -9.25
C TRP A 356 -6.47 4.60 -9.46
N ALA A 357 -5.19 4.87 -9.70
CA ALA A 357 -4.73 6.18 -10.10
C ALA A 357 -3.66 6.10 -11.18
N ARG A 358 -3.67 7.09 -12.07
CA ARG A 358 -2.56 7.42 -12.96
C ARG A 358 -1.81 8.59 -12.35
N VAL A 359 -0.55 8.37 -11.99
CA VAL A 359 0.28 9.33 -11.30
C VAL A 359 1.50 9.69 -12.14
N ARG A 360 1.91 10.95 -12.10
CA ARG A 360 3.02 11.49 -12.89
C ARG A 360 4.09 12.07 -11.98
N LEU A 361 5.33 11.71 -12.26
CA LEU A 361 6.54 12.27 -11.67
C LEU A 361 7.24 13.13 -12.74
N ASN A 362 7.31 14.43 -12.49
CA ASN A 362 7.96 15.38 -13.42
C ASN A 362 9.47 15.41 -13.25
#